data_0490de364cb04077d7248ac93458e143
#
_entry.id   0490de364cb04077d7248ac93458e143
#
_cell.length_a   1.000
_cell.length_b   1.000
_cell.length_c   1.000
_cell.angle_alpha   90.00
_cell.angle_beta   90.00
_cell.angle_gamma   90.00
#
_symmetry.space_group_name_H-M   'P 1'
#
loop_
_entity.id
_entity.type
_entity.pdbx_description
1 polymer ?
#
loop_
_entity_poly.entity_id
_entity_poly.type
_entity_poly.pdbx_seq_one_letter_code
_entity_poly.pdbx_strand_id
1 'polypeptide(L)'
;MALLHTLPVRDGFAMPAEFAPHAGTVLIWPVRPGSWGRDPSAAQRAFCAVIREIARSEDVHLLAAPADLPPAQAAVAGIPRVHLHPIESDDAWARDVAPTFVTDGHTLRGISWRFNAWGGEVDGLYANWEKDDAVAPALCAGRGVDCYDAGNFVLEGGSIHTDGEGTLLTTEACLLSAGRNPALRREE
;
A
#
# COMPACT_ATOMS: atom_id res chain seq x y z
N MET A 1 2.50 -18.31 -0.54
CA MET A 1 3.20 -17.12 -0.05
C MET A 1 4.16 -17.54 1.06
N ALA A 2 5.44 -17.21 0.93
CA ALA A 2 6.44 -17.31 2.01
C ALA A 2 6.66 -15.93 2.62
N LEU A 3 6.90 -15.89 3.93
CA LEU A 3 7.43 -14.70 4.60
C LEU A 3 8.96 -14.79 4.57
N LEU A 4 9.60 -13.78 4.02
CA LEU A 4 11.05 -13.74 3.79
C LEU A 4 11.69 -12.76 4.78
N HIS A 5 12.82 -13.16 5.36
CA HIS A 5 13.61 -12.35 6.31
C HIS A 5 14.98 -11.95 5.74
N THR A 6 15.19 -12.19 4.43
CA THR A 6 16.36 -11.72 3.69
C THR A 6 16.13 -10.30 3.17
N LEU A 7 17.16 -9.67 2.64
CA LEU A 7 17.03 -8.39 1.96
C LEU A 7 16.74 -8.62 0.47
N PRO A 8 15.79 -7.87 -0.14
CA PRO A 8 15.46 -8.02 -1.56
C PRO A 8 16.69 -7.99 -2.48
N VAL A 9 17.61 -7.08 -2.23
CA VAL A 9 18.84 -6.92 -3.03
C VAL A 9 19.73 -8.17 -3.01
N ARG A 10 19.73 -8.94 -1.93
CA ARG A 10 20.50 -10.19 -1.84
C ARG A 10 19.89 -11.32 -2.66
N ASP A 11 18.60 -11.24 -2.91
CA ASP A 11 17.85 -12.18 -3.73
C ASP A 11 17.75 -11.71 -5.21
N GLY A 12 18.37 -10.57 -5.55
CA GLY A 12 18.38 -10.00 -6.90
C GLY A 12 17.13 -9.18 -7.25
N PHE A 13 16.34 -8.76 -6.25
CA PHE A 13 15.14 -7.97 -6.45
C PHE A 13 15.41 -6.48 -6.27
N ALA A 14 14.78 -5.65 -7.10
CA ALA A 14 14.82 -4.20 -7.04
C ALA A 14 13.41 -3.61 -7.18
N MET A 15 13.20 -2.42 -6.63
CA MET A 15 11.98 -1.64 -6.83
C MET A 15 12.04 -0.99 -8.22
N PRO A 16 11.09 -1.25 -9.12
CA PRO A 16 11.03 -0.58 -10.41
C PRO A 16 10.64 0.89 -10.25
N ALA A 17 10.94 1.71 -11.25
CA ALA A 17 10.46 3.08 -11.30
C ALA A 17 8.92 3.12 -11.37
N GLU A 18 8.33 4.18 -10.86
CA GLU A 18 6.87 4.38 -10.91
C GLU A 18 6.32 4.45 -12.33
N PHE A 19 7.12 4.94 -13.28
CA PHE A 19 6.77 5.03 -14.69
C PHE A 19 7.08 3.76 -15.50
N ALA A 20 7.57 2.68 -14.86
CA ALA A 20 7.70 1.38 -15.51
C ALA A 20 6.31 0.82 -15.88
N PRO A 21 6.20 -0.08 -16.88
CA PRO A 21 4.92 -0.67 -17.24
C PRO A 21 4.23 -1.34 -16.05
N HIS A 22 2.96 -0.98 -15.80
CA HIS A 22 2.16 -1.52 -14.71
C HIS A 22 1.37 -2.75 -15.17
N ALA A 23 1.25 -3.74 -14.29
CA ALA A 23 0.31 -4.84 -14.44
C ALA A 23 -1.06 -4.50 -13.84
N GLY A 24 -1.09 -3.59 -12.86
CA GLY A 24 -2.31 -3.13 -12.20
C GLY A 24 -2.05 -2.15 -11.07
N THR A 25 -3.11 -1.54 -10.60
CA THR A 25 -3.13 -0.55 -9.50
C THR A 25 -3.91 -1.08 -8.32
N VAL A 26 -3.39 -0.85 -7.11
CA VAL A 26 -4.08 -1.17 -5.85
C VAL A 26 -4.78 0.08 -5.32
N LEU A 27 -6.05 -0.06 -4.97
CA LEU A 27 -6.84 0.97 -4.28
C LEU A 27 -7.55 0.36 -3.06
N ILE A 28 -7.89 1.19 -2.08
CA ILE A 28 -8.69 0.81 -0.91
C ILE A 28 -9.99 1.58 -0.94
N TRP A 29 -11.11 0.91 -0.66
CA TRP A 29 -12.44 1.53 -0.67
C TRP A 29 -12.58 2.54 0.46
N PRO A 30 -12.93 3.81 0.18
CA PRO A 30 -12.96 4.87 1.19
C PRO A 30 -14.22 4.77 2.06
N VAL A 31 -14.03 4.57 3.38
CA VAL A 31 -15.14 4.44 4.34
C VAL A 31 -14.94 5.21 5.64
N ARG A 32 -13.67 5.58 6.00
CA ARG A 32 -13.36 6.18 7.30
C ARG A 32 -14.01 7.56 7.47
N PRO A 33 -14.88 7.77 8.50
CA PRO A 33 -15.55 9.05 8.69
C PRO A 33 -14.60 10.23 8.97
N GLY A 34 -13.46 9.97 9.63
CA GLY A 34 -12.47 10.99 9.94
C GLY A 34 -11.79 11.58 8.70
N SER A 35 -11.65 10.77 7.63
CA SER A 35 -10.99 11.16 6.38
C SER A 35 -11.98 11.57 5.31
N TRP A 36 -13.12 10.87 5.21
CA TRP A 36 -14.07 10.98 4.10
C TRP A 36 -15.42 11.58 4.49
N GLY A 37 -15.54 12.05 5.75
CA GLY A 37 -16.78 12.57 6.30
C GLY A 37 -17.76 11.46 6.74
N ARG A 38 -18.86 11.86 7.38
CA ARG A 38 -19.88 10.91 7.87
C ARG A 38 -20.59 10.19 6.72
N ASP A 39 -20.67 10.81 5.56
CA ASP A 39 -21.16 10.23 4.32
C ASP A 39 -20.02 10.17 3.30
N PRO A 40 -19.38 9.01 3.10
CA PRO A 40 -18.26 8.85 2.17
C PRO A 40 -18.69 8.79 0.70
N SER A 41 -19.97 8.90 0.39
CA SER A 41 -20.50 8.66 -0.97
C SER A 41 -19.89 9.58 -2.04
N ALA A 42 -19.49 10.80 -1.68
CA ALA A 42 -18.81 11.71 -2.60
C ALA A 42 -17.42 11.20 -2.96
N ALA A 43 -16.64 10.74 -1.95
CA ALA A 43 -15.35 10.12 -2.17
C ALA A 43 -15.46 8.81 -2.97
N GLN A 44 -16.42 7.97 -2.64
CA GLN A 44 -16.69 6.72 -3.35
C GLN A 44 -17.02 6.96 -4.83
N ARG A 45 -17.83 7.97 -5.15
CA ARG A 45 -18.08 8.36 -6.55
C ARG A 45 -16.80 8.81 -7.27
N ALA A 46 -15.94 9.59 -6.60
CA ALA A 46 -14.67 10.01 -7.15
C ALA A 46 -13.75 8.82 -7.40
N PHE A 47 -13.65 7.87 -6.42
CA PHE A 47 -12.91 6.62 -6.59
C PHE A 47 -13.43 5.79 -7.77
N CYS A 48 -14.75 5.65 -7.91
CA CYS A 48 -15.34 4.96 -9.07
C CYS A 48 -14.97 5.62 -10.41
N ALA A 49 -14.88 6.96 -10.46
CA ALA A 49 -14.43 7.65 -11.66
C ALA A 49 -12.96 7.36 -11.97
N VAL A 50 -12.08 7.41 -10.96
CA VAL A 50 -10.66 7.05 -11.09
C VAL A 50 -10.49 5.58 -11.50
N ILE A 51 -11.17 4.66 -10.83
CA ILE A 51 -11.17 3.22 -11.16
C ILE A 51 -11.55 2.99 -12.62
N ARG A 52 -12.56 3.68 -13.11
CA ARG A 52 -13.02 3.55 -14.51
C ARG A 52 -11.95 3.97 -15.52
N GLU A 53 -11.20 5.03 -15.22
CA GLU A 53 -10.13 5.47 -16.10
C GLU A 53 -8.92 4.54 -16.05
N ILE A 54 -8.48 4.10 -14.88
CA ILE A 54 -7.39 3.13 -14.72
C ILE A 54 -7.72 1.82 -15.42
N ALA A 55 -8.94 1.31 -15.24
CA ALA A 55 -9.40 0.04 -15.81
C ALA A 55 -9.44 0.02 -17.35
N ARG A 56 -9.22 1.15 -18.03
CA ARG A 56 -9.06 1.20 -19.49
C ARG A 56 -7.73 0.61 -19.96
N SER A 57 -6.71 0.67 -19.13
CA SER A 57 -5.34 0.28 -19.48
C SER A 57 -4.81 -0.90 -18.65
N GLU A 58 -5.19 -1.03 -17.39
CA GLU A 58 -4.62 -2.00 -16.46
C GLU A 58 -5.66 -2.56 -15.48
N ASP A 59 -5.29 -3.61 -14.74
CA ASP A 59 -6.15 -4.19 -13.72
C ASP A 59 -6.21 -3.29 -12.48
N VAL A 60 -7.37 -3.23 -11.83
CA VAL A 60 -7.57 -2.54 -10.57
C VAL A 60 -7.85 -3.55 -9.47
N HIS A 61 -7.01 -3.58 -8.47
CA HIS A 61 -7.17 -4.38 -7.26
C HIS A 61 -7.77 -3.52 -6.16
N LEU A 62 -9.10 -3.63 -5.97
CA LEU A 62 -9.83 -2.85 -4.99
C LEU A 62 -9.98 -3.64 -3.69
N LEU A 63 -9.35 -3.15 -2.62
CA LEU A 63 -9.45 -3.72 -1.28
C LEU A 63 -10.65 -3.11 -0.56
N ALA A 64 -11.41 -3.95 0.13
CA ALA A 64 -12.51 -3.50 0.98
C ALA A 64 -12.68 -4.50 2.14
N ALA A 65 -13.05 -4.00 3.31
CA ALA A 65 -13.41 -4.88 4.42
C ALA A 65 -14.58 -5.80 4.00
N PRO A 66 -14.69 -7.02 4.55
CA PRO A 66 -15.78 -7.94 4.20
C PRO A 66 -17.17 -7.31 4.29
N ALA A 67 -17.40 -6.43 5.28
CA ALA A 67 -18.66 -5.72 5.45
C ALA A 67 -18.95 -4.69 4.33
N ASP A 68 -17.91 -4.13 3.74
CA ASP A 68 -17.98 -3.09 2.71
C ASP A 68 -17.90 -3.64 1.28
N LEU A 69 -17.61 -4.94 1.13
CA LEU A 69 -17.54 -5.57 -0.20
C LEU A 69 -18.84 -5.45 -1.00
N PRO A 70 -20.05 -5.72 -0.45
CA PRO A 70 -21.26 -5.62 -1.25
C PRO A 70 -21.51 -4.22 -1.81
N PRO A 71 -21.42 -3.12 -1.04
CA PRO A 71 -21.56 -1.78 -1.59
C PRO A 71 -20.43 -1.40 -2.57
N ALA A 72 -19.19 -1.79 -2.30
CA ALA A 72 -18.07 -1.56 -3.23
C ALA A 72 -18.30 -2.29 -4.56
N GLN A 73 -18.69 -3.55 -4.52
CA GLN A 73 -19.01 -4.35 -5.70
C GLN A 73 -20.16 -3.74 -6.53
N ALA A 74 -21.21 -3.27 -5.86
CA ALA A 74 -22.33 -2.60 -6.54
C ALA A 74 -21.88 -1.31 -7.21
N ALA A 75 -21.00 -0.52 -6.56
CA ALA A 75 -20.52 0.75 -7.08
C ALA A 75 -19.62 0.61 -8.32
N VAL A 76 -18.82 -0.47 -8.40
CA VAL A 76 -17.93 -0.74 -9.54
C VAL A 76 -18.55 -1.70 -10.56
N ALA A 77 -19.80 -2.09 -10.39
CA ALA A 77 -20.47 -3.03 -11.29
C ALA A 77 -20.41 -2.55 -12.76
N GLY A 78 -20.02 -3.46 -13.65
CA GLY A 78 -19.86 -3.17 -15.08
C GLY A 78 -18.57 -2.44 -15.48
N ILE A 79 -17.69 -2.11 -14.54
CA ILE A 79 -16.33 -1.65 -14.86
C ILE A 79 -15.46 -2.90 -15.06
N PRO A 80 -14.83 -3.08 -16.24
CA PRO A 80 -13.97 -4.25 -16.50
C PRO A 80 -12.69 -4.18 -15.66
N ARG A 81 -11.97 -5.31 -15.54
CA ARG A 81 -10.65 -5.40 -14.90
C ARG A 81 -10.61 -4.96 -13.43
N VAL A 82 -11.74 -4.94 -12.72
CA VAL A 82 -11.77 -4.65 -11.28
C VAL A 82 -11.87 -5.95 -10.51
N HIS A 83 -10.88 -6.18 -9.64
CA HIS A 83 -10.77 -7.34 -8.79
C HIS A 83 -10.93 -6.92 -7.33
N LEU A 84 -11.99 -7.40 -6.69
CA LEU A 84 -12.25 -7.11 -5.27
C LEU A 84 -11.51 -8.09 -4.36
N HIS A 85 -10.92 -7.56 -3.30
CA HIS A 85 -10.19 -8.32 -2.30
C HIS A 85 -10.76 -8.05 -0.91
N PRO A 86 -11.18 -9.10 -0.15
CA PRO A 86 -11.70 -8.96 1.21
C PRO A 86 -10.57 -8.70 2.21
N ILE A 87 -10.04 -7.50 2.24
CA ILE A 87 -8.93 -7.10 3.12
C ILE A 87 -9.39 -5.91 3.94
N GLU A 88 -9.29 -6.03 5.26
CA GLU A 88 -9.57 -4.94 6.18
C GLU A 88 -8.46 -3.87 6.16
N SER A 89 -8.87 -2.63 6.33
CA SER A 89 -8.00 -1.48 6.52
C SER A 89 -8.67 -0.47 7.45
N ASP A 90 -7.89 0.43 8.01
CA ASP A 90 -8.43 1.52 8.84
C ASP A 90 -8.74 2.76 7.99
N ASP A 91 -8.03 2.95 6.85
CA ASP A 91 -8.30 4.04 5.90
C ASP A 91 -7.84 3.68 4.46
N ALA A 92 -8.10 4.57 3.50
CA ALA A 92 -7.92 4.31 2.06
C ALA A 92 -6.57 4.82 1.52
N TRP A 93 -5.48 4.57 2.23
CA TRP A 93 -4.13 5.02 1.90
C TRP A 93 -3.27 3.92 1.25
N ALA A 94 -3.75 3.36 0.14
CA ALA A 94 -3.12 2.22 -0.53
C ALA A 94 -1.63 2.45 -0.86
N ARG A 95 -1.23 3.67 -1.21
CA ARG A 95 0.18 4.01 -1.48
C ARG A 95 1.08 3.72 -0.27
N ASP A 96 0.56 3.97 0.94
CA ASP A 96 1.34 3.93 2.16
C ASP A 96 1.30 2.57 2.84
N VAL A 97 0.17 1.85 2.75
CA VAL A 97 -0.07 0.60 3.49
C VAL A 97 0.00 -0.67 2.63
N ALA A 98 -0.11 -0.56 1.30
CA ALA A 98 0.09 -1.71 0.42
C ALA A 98 1.59 -2.09 0.33
N PRO A 99 1.91 -3.33 -0.09
CA PRO A 99 3.30 -3.73 -0.22
C PRO A 99 4.07 -2.82 -1.19
N THR A 100 5.31 -2.49 -0.85
CA THR A 100 6.24 -2.01 -1.87
C THR A 100 6.64 -3.20 -2.72
N PHE A 101 6.23 -3.19 -3.99
CA PHE A 101 6.54 -4.29 -4.90
C PHE A 101 7.96 -4.18 -5.46
N VAL A 102 8.64 -5.32 -5.51
CA VAL A 102 9.99 -5.49 -6.06
C VAL A 102 10.00 -6.65 -7.05
N THR A 103 10.89 -6.62 -8.02
CA THR A 103 11.00 -7.64 -9.06
C THR A 103 12.45 -7.93 -9.42
N ASP A 104 12.70 -9.17 -9.88
CA ASP A 104 13.94 -9.61 -10.54
C ASP A 104 13.80 -9.62 -12.07
N GLY A 105 12.71 -9.04 -12.61
CA GLY A 105 12.35 -9.07 -14.02
C GLY A 105 11.46 -10.26 -14.43
N HIS A 106 11.28 -11.24 -13.57
CA HIS A 106 10.47 -12.46 -13.84
C HIS A 106 9.44 -12.71 -12.73
N THR A 107 9.81 -12.45 -11.50
CA THR A 107 9.01 -12.73 -10.31
C THR A 107 8.68 -11.42 -9.59
N LEU A 108 7.47 -11.34 -9.05
CA LEU A 108 7.04 -10.24 -8.21
C LEU A 108 7.08 -10.68 -6.74
N ARG A 109 7.61 -9.82 -5.87
CA ARG A 109 7.55 -9.96 -4.41
C ARG A 109 7.10 -8.65 -3.79
N GLY A 110 6.53 -8.71 -2.59
CA GLY A 110 6.17 -7.52 -1.80
C GLY A 110 7.15 -7.28 -0.67
N ILE A 111 7.25 -6.05 -0.20
CA ILE A 111 7.89 -5.71 1.08
C ILE A 111 6.79 -5.20 2.00
N SER A 112 6.68 -5.78 3.19
CA SER A 112 5.82 -5.31 4.27
C SER A 112 6.66 -4.46 5.23
N TRP A 113 6.48 -3.15 5.17
CA TRP A 113 7.00 -2.21 6.14
C TRP A 113 6.11 -2.20 7.38
N ARG A 114 6.61 -1.65 8.48
CA ARG A 114 5.75 -1.30 9.61
C ARG A 114 5.04 0.02 9.32
N PHE A 115 3.72 0.03 9.40
CA PHE A 115 2.92 1.24 9.30
C PHE A 115 2.39 1.67 10.66
N ASN A 116 2.45 2.97 10.97
CA ASN A 116 2.00 3.53 12.25
C ASN A 116 1.28 4.88 12.08
N ALA A 117 0.50 5.03 11.03
CA ALA A 117 -0.25 6.25 10.73
C ALA A 117 0.63 7.52 10.67
N TRP A 118 1.85 7.39 10.07
CA TRP A 118 2.82 8.47 9.84
C TRP A 118 3.47 9.07 11.09
N GLY A 119 3.44 8.40 12.22
CA GLY A 119 4.11 8.92 13.41
C GLY A 119 3.67 8.32 14.74
N GLY A 120 2.82 7.30 14.71
CA GLY A 120 2.39 6.56 15.89
C GLY A 120 1.75 7.45 16.94
N GLU A 121 2.17 7.28 18.20
CA GLU A 121 1.65 8.06 19.33
C GLU A 121 2.22 9.48 19.39
N VAL A 122 3.28 9.79 18.65
CA VAL A 122 3.97 11.09 18.71
C VAL A 122 3.27 12.14 17.87
N ASP A 123 3.08 11.82 16.58
CA ASP A 123 2.53 12.76 15.59
C ASP A 123 1.70 12.04 14.51
N GLY A 124 1.26 10.81 14.80
CA GLY A 124 0.39 10.04 13.91
C GLY A 124 -0.95 10.73 13.65
N LEU A 125 -1.45 10.54 12.42
CA LEU A 125 -2.72 11.15 11.99
C LEU A 125 -3.94 10.58 12.73
N TYR A 126 -3.88 9.28 13.10
CA TYR A 126 -4.93 8.60 13.85
C TYR A 126 -4.35 7.46 14.70
N ALA A 127 -5.08 7.10 15.75
CA ALA A 127 -4.85 5.87 16.52
C ALA A 127 -5.55 4.67 15.85
N ASN A 128 -5.19 3.47 16.25
CA ASN A 128 -5.74 2.20 15.73
C ASN A 128 -5.45 2.04 14.23
N TRP A 129 -4.18 1.78 13.90
CA TRP A 129 -3.68 1.55 12.53
C TRP A 129 -3.33 0.07 12.27
N GLU A 130 -3.73 -0.83 13.15
CA GLU A 130 -3.34 -2.25 13.11
C GLU A 130 -3.86 -2.95 11.86
N LYS A 131 -5.03 -2.55 11.35
CA LYS A 131 -5.56 -3.10 10.10
C LYS A 131 -4.77 -2.60 8.89
N ASP A 132 -4.38 -1.33 8.90
CA ASP A 132 -3.55 -0.75 7.85
C ASP A 132 -2.15 -1.40 7.83
N ASP A 133 -1.53 -1.64 9.00
CA ASP A 133 -0.26 -2.35 9.13
C ASP A 133 -0.33 -3.80 8.61
N ALA A 134 -1.52 -4.40 8.63
CA ALA A 134 -1.76 -5.76 8.15
C ALA A 134 -2.08 -5.85 6.64
N VAL A 135 -2.29 -4.73 5.93
CA VAL A 135 -2.70 -4.74 4.51
C VAL A 135 -1.65 -5.40 3.62
N ALA A 136 -0.37 -5.03 3.79
CA ALA A 136 0.70 -5.53 2.91
C ALA A 136 0.82 -7.06 2.96
N PRO A 137 0.97 -7.72 4.13
CA PRO A 137 1.04 -9.17 4.18
C PRO A 137 -0.26 -9.85 3.75
N ALA A 138 -1.43 -9.25 4.04
CA ALA A 138 -2.72 -9.81 3.62
C ALA A 138 -2.87 -9.79 2.09
N LEU A 139 -2.48 -8.70 1.42
CA LEU A 139 -2.53 -8.61 -0.03
C LEU A 139 -1.54 -9.58 -0.68
N CYS A 140 -0.31 -9.67 -0.18
CA CYS A 140 0.67 -10.65 -0.66
C CYS A 140 0.12 -12.08 -0.55
N ALA A 141 -0.50 -12.42 0.59
CA ALA A 141 -1.10 -13.73 0.82
C ALA A 141 -2.24 -14.01 -0.18
N GLY A 142 -3.16 -13.07 -0.33
CA GLY A 142 -4.30 -13.19 -1.25
C GLY A 142 -3.88 -13.30 -2.71
N ARG A 143 -2.72 -12.74 -3.08
CA ARG A 143 -2.15 -12.81 -4.42
C ARG A 143 -1.19 -13.98 -4.63
N GLY A 144 -0.85 -14.75 -3.60
CA GLY A 144 0.15 -15.80 -3.68
C GLY A 144 1.57 -15.30 -3.93
N VAL A 145 1.84 -14.03 -3.59
CA VAL A 145 3.13 -13.34 -3.76
C VAL A 145 3.94 -13.47 -2.48
N ASP A 146 5.22 -13.83 -2.57
CA ASP A 146 6.10 -13.86 -1.41
C ASP A 146 6.36 -12.45 -0.88
N CYS A 147 6.51 -12.33 0.44
CA CYS A 147 6.58 -11.05 1.11
C CYS A 147 7.83 -10.96 1.99
N TYR A 148 8.62 -9.92 1.80
CA TYR A 148 9.70 -9.58 2.72
C TYR A 148 9.14 -8.89 3.95
N ASP A 149 9.52 -9.36 5.13
CA ASP A 149 9.22 -8.72 6.40
C ASP A 149 10.34 -7.74 6.74
N ALA A 150 10.03 -6.46 6.70
CA ALA A 150 10.97 -5.40 7.09
C ALA A 150 11.09 -5.22 8.63
N GLY A 151 10.47 -6.11 9.41
CA GLY A 151 10.54 -6.11 10.86
C GLY A 151 9.90 -4.86 11.48
N ASN A 152 10.70 -4.13 12.27
CA ASN A 152 10.21 -2.93 12.96
C ASN A 152 10.52 -1.62 12.23
N PHE A 153 10.98 -1.68 10.98
CA PHE A 153 11.31 -0.48 10.22
C PHE A 153 10.03 0.21 9.75
N VAL A 154 9.77 1.40 10.29
CA VAL A 154 8.60 2.20 9.91
C VAL A 154 8.88 2.92 8.60
N LEU A 155 8.08 2.63 7.59
CA LEU A 155 8.12 3.29 6.29
C LEU A 155 6.77 3.21 5.61
N GLU A 156 6.38 4.26 4.95
CA GLU A 156 5.25 4.29 4.04
C GLU A 156 5.74 4.24 2.58
N GLY A 157 5.02 3.58 1.69
CA GLY A 157 5.35 3.58 0.27
C GLY A 157 5.37 4.99 -0.34
N GLY A 158 4.58 5.92 0.22
CA GLY A 158 4.59 7.34 -0.15
C GLY A 158 5.84 8.11 0.31
N SER A 159 6.64 7.54 1.21
CA SER A 159 7.87 8.14 1.73
C SER A 159 9.08 7.97 0.81
N ILE A 160 8.98 7.14 -0.20
CA ILE A 160 10.07 6.80 -1.12
C ILE A 160 9.68 6.98 -2.57
N HIS A 161 10.63 7.38 -3.39
CA HIS A 161 10.50 7.43 -4.84
C HIS A 161 11.80 6.97 -5.50
N THR A 162 11.73 6.15 -6.54
CA THR A 162 12.90 5.61 -7.23
C THR A 162 12.80 5.79 -8.75
N ASP A 163 13.95 5.95 -9.39
CA ASP A 163 14.10 5.89 -10.85
C ASP A 163 14.19 4.45 -11.38
N GLY A 164 14.31 3.44 -10.49
CA GLY A 164 14.51 2.04 -10.86
C GLY A 164 15.94 1.70 -11.29
N GLU A 165 16.85 2.65 -11.28
CA GLU A 165 18.25 2.53 -11.75
C GLU A 165 19.28 2.74 -10.62
N GLY A 166 18.81 2.76 -9.37
CA GLY A 166 19.67 2.87 -8.19
C GLY A 166 19.58 4.20 -7.44
N THR A 167 18.77 5.16 -7.90
CA THR A 167 18.50 6.39 -7.17
C THR A 167 17.19 6.25 -6.38
N LEU A 168 17.22 6.61 -5.09
CA LEU A 168 16.07 6.67 -4.24
C LEU A 168 15.97 8.05 -3.59
N LEU A 169 14.80 8.68 -3.69
CA LEU A 169 14.50 9.95 -3.06
C LEU A 169 13.59 9.70 -1.83
N THR A 170 13.93 10.33 -0.73
CA THR A 170 13.16 10.35 0.51
C THR A 170 13.44 11.63 1.29
N THR A 171 12.82 11.81 2.45
CA THR A 171 13.11 12.94 3.35
C THR A 171 13.54 12.46 4.72
N GLU A 172 14.33 13.27 5.43
CA GLU A 172 14.69 12.98 6.81
C GLU A 172 13.45 12.86 7.72
N ALA A 173 12.44 13.69 7.48
CA ALA A 173 11.19 13.64 8.23
C ALA A 173 10.46 12.30 8.08
N CYS A 174 10.45 11.71 6.90
CA CYS A 174 9.83 10.41 6.64
C CYS A 174 10.58 9.22 7.28
N LEU A 175 11.90 9.37 7.49
CA LEU A 175 12.71 8.28 8.03
C LEU A 175 13.07 8.46 9.51
N LEU A 176 13.52 9.66 9.88
CA LEU A 176 14.22 9.91 11.14
C LEU A 176 13.38 10.65 12.18
N SER A 177 12.10 10.95 11.90
CA SER A 177 11.24 11.60 12.90
C SER A 177 11.06 10.71 14.14
N ALA A 178 10.81 11.37 15.27
CA ALA A 178 10.63 10.69 16.55
C ALA A 178 9.48 9.68 16.54
N GLY A 179 8.45 9.91 15.71
CA GLY A 179 7.32 9.03 15.57
C GLY A 179 7.53 7.85 14.61
N ARG A 180 8.68 7.79 13.90
CA ARG A 180 8.98 6.69 12.96
C ARG A 180 10.14 5.83 13.44
N ASN A 181 11.38 6.23 13.12
CA ASN A 181 12.57 5.43 13.46
C ASN A 181 13.56 6.27 14.31
N PRO A 182 13.22 6.61 15.57
CA PRO A 182 14.01 7.52 16.39
C PRO A 182 15.42 7.01 16.74
N ALA A 183 15.67 5.72 16.58
CA ALA A 183 16.98 5.12 16.80
C ALA A 183 17.92 5.20 15.60
N LEU A 184 17.39 5.52 14.40
CA LEU A 184 18.20 5.65 13.19
C LEU A 184 18.98 6.96 13.18
N ARG A 185 20.17 6.90 12.60
CA ARG A 185 21.03 8.04 12.31
C ARG A 185 21.14 8.22 10.80
N ARG A 186 21.51 9.44 10.40
CA ARG A 186 21.63 9.80 8.98
C ARG A 186 22.67 8.96 8.22
N GLU A 187 23.67 8.47 8.93
CA GLU A 187 24.77 7.68 8.37
C GLU A 187 24.43 6.19 8.22
N GLU A 188 23.31 5.75 8.78
CA GLU A 188 22.79 4.38 8.70
C GLU A 188 21.79 4.22 7.56
#